data_605b4138ce9e5b6084241570f692dc55
#
_entry.id   605b4138ce9e5b6084241570f692dc55
#
_cell.length_a   1.000
_cell.length_b   1.000
_cell.length_c   1.000
_cell.angle_alpha   90.00
_cell.angle_beta   90.00
_cell.angle_gamma   90.00
#
_symmetry.space_group_name_H-M   'P 1'
#
loop_
_entity.id
_entity.type
_entity.pdbx_description
1 polymer ?
#
loop_
_entity_poly.entity_id
_entity_poly.type
_entity_poly.pdbx_seq_one_letter_code
_entity_poly.pdbx_strand_id
1 'polypeptide(L)'
;KLLPQAIADPLNLQSWKGGRGHAVSALEMPQAPLQPGWDCPQAPEIPAKEIIWKSERLKKSRRVWIFTTGDATAEERPLAVLLDGEFWAQSMPVWPVLTSLTHRQQLPPAVYVLIDAIDTTHRAHELPCNADFWLAVQQELLPLVKAIAPFSDRADRTVVAGQSFGGLSALYAGLHWPERFGCVLSQSGSYWWPHRGGQQEGVLLEKLKAGEVSAEGLRIVLEAGIREPMIMRANQALYAQLHPIKESIFWRQVDGGHDALCWRGGLMQGLIDLWQPLFHDRS
;
A
#
# COMPACT_ATOMS: atom_id res chain seq x y z
N LYS A 1 -24.86 4.86 -15.26
CA LYS A 1 -24.98 4.04 -14.01
C LYS A 1 -25.29 2.56 -14.34
N LEU A 2 -24.40 1.90 -15.10
CA LEU A 2 -24.59 0.48 -15.48
C LEU A 2 -23.96 -0.50 -14.47
N LEU A 3 -22.96 -0.05 -13.70
CA LEU A 3 -22.20 -0.91 -12.78
C LEU A 3 -23.01 -1.63 -11.69
N PRO A 4 -24.09 -1.06 -11.10
CA PRO A 4 -24.90 -1.79 -10.13
C PRO A 4 -25.69 -2.96 -10.70
N GLN A 5 -25.80 -3.06 -12.02
CA GLN A 5 -26.53 -4.12 -12.72
C GLN A 5 -25.59 -5.14 -13.37
N ALA A 6 -24.27 -4.89 -13.29
CA ALA A 6 -23.28 -5.81 -13.85
C ALA A 6 -23.19 -7.09 -13.00
N ILE A 7 -23.17 -8.22 -13.66
CA ILE A 7 -22.94 -9.54 -13.07
C ILE A 7 -21.66 -10.14 -13.65
N ALA A 8 -21.04 -11.06 -12.91
CA ALA A 8 -19.92 -11.83 -13.44
C ALA A 8 -20.40 -12.72 -14.60
N ASP A 9 -19.57 -12.87 -15.63
CA ASP A 9 -19.81 -13.78 -16.73
C ASP A 9 -19.82 -15.23 -16.21
N PRO A 10 -20.94 -15.96 -16.31
CA PRO A 10 -21.04 -17.33 -15.81
C PRO A 10 -20.13 -18.33 -16.54
N LEU A 11 -19.63 -17.98 -17.72
CA LEU A 11 -18.71 -18.80 -18.50
C LEU A 11 -17.24 -18.53 -18.16
N ASN A 12 -16.96 -17.44 -17.45
CA ASN A 12 -15.60 -17.11 -17.00
C ASN A 12 -15.37 -17.64 -15.59
N LEU A 13 -14.51 -18.67 -15.49
CA LEU A 13 -14.16 -19.27 -14.20
C LEU A 13 -13.26 -18.37 -13.32
N GLN A 14 -12.66 -17.32 -13.88
CA GLN A 14 -11.85 -16.34 -13.18
C GLN A 14 -12.74 -15.18 -12.69
N SER A 15 -13.47 -15.41 -11.63
CA SER A 15 -14.27 -14.37 -10.98
C SER A 15 -13.75 -14.10 -9.56
N TRP A 16 -13.95 -12.88 -9.09
CA TRP A 16 -13.66 -12.51 -7.71
C TRP A 16 -14.73 -11.55 -7.18
N LYS A 17 -14.87 -11.52 -5.86
CA LYS A 17 -15.77 -10.54 -5.24
C LYS A 17 -15.11 -9.17 -5.32
N GLY A 18 -15.56 -8.33 -6.23
CA GLY A 18 -15.08 -6.96 -6.33
C GLY A 18 -15.26 -6.20 -5.03
N GLY A 19 -14.41 -5.20 -4.79
CA GLY A 19 -14.47 -4.35 -3.58
C GLY A 19 -15.78 -3.58 -3.39
N ARG A 20 -16.76 -3.78 -4.28
CA ARG A 20 -18.12 -3.18 -4.23
C ARG A 20 -19.21 -4.21 -3.87
N GLY A 21 -18.84 -5.40 -3.40
CA GLY A 21 -19.77 -6.39 -2.88
C GLY A 21 -20.46 -7.29 -3.93
N HIS A 22 -20.13 -7.18 -5.21
CA HIS A 22 -20.61 -8.10 -6.25
C HIS A 22 -19.44 -8.75 -6.99
N ALA A 23 -19.67 -9.97 -7.46
CA ALA A 23 -18.68 -10.70 -8.24
C ALA A 23 -18.48 -10.03 -9.61
N VAL A 24 -17.23 -9.98 -10.04
CA VAL A 24 -16.82 -9.50 -11.38
C VAL A 24 -15.97 -10.56 -12.06
N SER A 25 -16.02 -10.59 -13.39
CA SER A 25 -15.14 -11.45 -14.17
C SER A 25 -13.77 -10.82 -14.34
N ALA A 26 -12.73 -11.64 -14.22
CA ALA A 26 -11.35 -11.23 -14.50
C ALA A 26 -10.91 -11.84 -15.84
N LEU A 27 -10.26 -11.04 -16.67
CA LEU A 27 -9.62 -11.47 -17.90
C LEU A 27 -8.15 -11.08 -17.86
N GLU A 28 -7.31 -12.08 -17.75
CA GLU A 28 -5.86 -11.89 -17.79
C GLU A 28 -5.40 -11.85 -19.25
N MET A 29 -4.83 -10.70 -19.62
CA MET A 29 -4.27 -10.49 -20.95
C MET A 29 -2.81 -10.95 -21.01
N PRO A 30 -2.25 -11.26 -22.19
CA PRO A 30 -0.87 -11.78 -22.32
C PRO A 30 0.23 -10.89 -21.71
N GLN A 31 -0.05 -9.61 -21.56
CA GLN A 31 0.89 -8.61 -21.00
C GLN A 31 0.46 -8.12 -19.61
N ALA A 32 -0.44 -8.84 -18.94
CA ALA A 32 -0.84 -8.53 -17.58
C ALA A 32 0.38 -8.54 -16.64
N PRO A 33 0.43 -7.66 -15.64
CA PRO A 33 1.54 -7.61 -14.71
C PRO A 33 1.66 -8.91 -13.91
N LEU A 34 2.91 -9.30 -13.61
CA LEU A 34 3.18 -10.46 -12.77
C LEU A 34 2.52 -10.30 -11.39
N GLN A 35 2.03 -11.41 -10.86
CA GLN A 35 1.30 -11.45 -9.58
C GLN A 35 1.95 -12.43 -8.60
N PRO A 36 3.14 -12.11 -8.06
CA PRO A 36 3.86 -13.02 -7.17
C PRO A 36 3.01 -13.40 -5.96
N GLY A 37 2.95 -14.70 -5.70
CA GLY A 37 2.23 -15.28 -4.57
C GLY A 37 0.72 -15.48 -4.75
N TRP A 38 0.08 -14.83 -5.74
CA TRP A 38 -1.37 -14.95 -5.96
C TRP A 38 -1.79 -16.21 -6.74
N ASP A 39 -0.84 -16.89 -7.33
CA ASP A 39 -1.00 -18.18 -8.04
C ASP A 39 -0.86 -19.40 -7.12
N CYS A 40 -0.61 -19.17 -5.82
CA CYS A 40 -0.37 -20.24 -4.88
C CYS A 40 -1.66 -20.87 -4.35
N PRO A 41 -1.68 -22.20 -4.14
CA PRO A 41 -2.72 -22.84 -3.36
C PRO A 41 -2.77 -22.19 -1.97
N GLN A 42 -3.97 -22.05 -1.44
CA GLN A 42 -4.24 -21.39 -0.16
C GLN A 42 -3.31 -21.92 0.94
N ALA A 43 -2.48 -21.03 1.49
CA ALA A 43 -1.81 -21.30 2.74
C ALA A 43 -2.87 -21.45 3.86
N PRO A 44 -2.60 -22.23 4.92
CA PRO A 44 -3.51 -22.32 6.05
C PRO A 44 -3.83 -20.90 6.56
N GLU A 45 -5.11 -20.62 6.72
CA GLU A 45 -5.60 -19.33 7.21
C GLU A 45 -5.08 -19.11 8.63
N ILE A 46 -4.07 -18.28 8.79
CA ILE A 46 -3.77 -17.69 10.07
C ILE A 46 -4.67 -16.45 10.15
N PRO A 47 -5.66 -16.44 11.04
CA PRO A 47 -6.58 -15.32 11.10
C PRO A 47 -5.85 -14.05 11.53
N ALA A 48 -6.06 -12.96 10.79
CA ALA A 48 -5.65 -11.65 11.23
C ALA A 48 -6.42 -11.27 12.51
N LYS A 49 -5.75 -10.60 13.45
CA LYS A 49 -6.41 -10.07 14.63
C LYS A 49 -7.09 -8.76 14.28
N GLU A 50 -8.41 -8.72 14.32
CA GLU A 50 -9.18 -7.48 14.20
C GLU A 50 -9.27 -6.78 15.55
N ILE A 51 -8.98 -5.48 15.57
CA ILE A 51 -9.19 -4.59 16.72
C ILE A 51 -10.00 -3.37 16.30
N ILE A 52 -10.64 -2.73 17.27
CA ILE A 52 -11.25 -1.41 17.10
C ILE A 52 -10.31 -0.35 17.66
N TRP A 53 -9.76 0.47 16.78
CA TRP A 53 -8.96 1.62 17.17
C TRP A 53 -9.86 2.85 17.37
N LYS A 54 -9.89 3.35 18.60
CA LYS A 54 -10.56 4.60 18.98
C LYS A 54 -9.51 5.70 18.99
N SER A 55 -9.53 6.56 17.98
CA SER A 55 -8.60 7.67 17.90
C SER A 55 -9.14 8.89 18.63
N GLU A 56 -8.40 9.37 19.61
CA GLU A 56 -8.68 10.63 20.32
C GLU A 56 -8.41 11.83 19.41
N ARG A 57 -7.37 11.77 18.58
CA ARG A 57 -7.03 12.85 17.64
C ARG A 57 -8.07 12.99 16.54
N LEU A 58 -8.48 11.87 15.92
CA LEU A 58 -9.42 11.88 14.79
C LEU A 58 -10.89 11.90 15.24
N LYS A 59 -11.17 11.72 16.55
CA LYS A 59 -12.51 11.68 17.14
C LYS A 59 -13.43 10.64 16.49
N LYS A 60 -12.86 9.48 16.13
CA LYS A 60 -13.61 8.39 15.50
C LYS A 60 -12.96 7.03 15.76
N SER A 61 -13.74 5.98 15.54
CA SER A 61 -13.31 4.59 15.68
C SER A 61 -13.29 3.92 14.31
N ARG A 62 -12.35 3.00 14.13
CA ARG A 62 -12.24 2.17 12.92
C ARG A 62 -11.66 0.81 13.23
N ARG A 63 -11.90 -0.13 12.33
CA ARG A 63 -11.28 -1.44 12.39
C ARG A 63 -9.82 -1.34 11.93
N VAL A 64 -8.99 -2.16 12.55
CA VAL A 64 -7.61 -2.37 12.13
C VAL A 64 -7.33 -3.87 12.23
N TRP A 65 -6.73 -4.43 11.21
CA TRP A 65 -6.30 -5.83 11.21
C TRP A 65 -4.80 -5.89 11.41
N ILE A 66 -4.38 -6.73 12.34
CA ILE A 66 -2.98 -6.97 12.67
C ILE A 66 -2.66 -8.42 12.35
N PHE A 67 -1.56 -8.62 11.67
CA PHE A 67 -1.19 -9.95 11.24
C PHE A 67 0.34 -10.07 11.20
N THR A 68 0.84 -11.23 11.59
CA THR A 68 2.28 -11.51 11.66
C THR A 68 2.61 -12.70 10.80
N THR A 69 3.79 -12.68 10.18
CA THR A 69 4.35 -13.80 9.44
C THR A 69 5.62 -14.31 10.08
N GLY A 70 5.97 -15.55 9.78
CA GLY A 70 7.16 -16.23 10.31
C GLY A 70 6.98 -16.73 11.75
N ASP A 71 8.03 -17.31 12.29
CA ASP A 71 8.01 -17.93 13.61
C ASP A 71 7.82 -16.92 14.75
N ALA A 72 7.20 -17.36 15.83
CA ALA A 72 6.93 -16.53 17.02
C ALA A 72 8.20 -15.94 17.65
N THR A 73 9.35 -16.58 17.43
CA THR A 73 10.66 -16.17 17.94
C THR A 73 11.37 -15.13 17.08
N ALA A 74 10.79 -14.73 15.93
CA ALA A 74 11.42 -13.71 15.09
C ALA A 74 11.48 -12.37 15.81
N GLU A 75 12.67 -11.90 16.08
CA GLU A 75 12.95 -10.61 16.70
C GLU A 75 13.01 -9.50 15.64
N GLU A 76 12.73 -8.28 16.04
CA GLU A 76 12.84 -7.09 15.17
C GLU A 76 12.12 -7.21 13.81
N ARG A 77 10.93 -7.77 13.79
CA ARG A 77 10.14 -7.85 12.55
C ARG A 77 9.98 -6.46 11.91
N PRO A 78 10.21 -6.32 10.60
CA PRO A 78 9.81 -5.12 9.88
C PRO A 78 8.29 -4.92 9.94
N LEU A 79 7.86 -3.68 9.74
CA LEU A 79 6.46 -3.27 9.78
C LEU A 79 6.00 -2.83 8.39
N ALA A 80 4.83 -3.27 7.96
CA ALA A 80 4.12 -2.68 6.84
C ALA A 80 2.75 -2.15 7.27
N VAL A 81 2.48 -0.89 6.99
CA VAL A 81 1.18 -0.23 7.16
C VAL A 81 0.50 -0.16 5.80
N LEU A 82 -0.62 -0.85 5.66
CA LEU A 82 -1.42 -0.89 4.44
C LEU A 82 -2.69 -0.07 4.63
N LEU A 83 -2.90 0.90 3.75
CA LEU A 83 -4.13 1.68 3.69
C LEU A 83 -5.22 0.90 2.95
N ASP A 84 -6.48 1.37 3.03
CA ASP A 84 -7.65 0.63 2.55
C ASP A 84 -7.70 -0.80 3.13
N GLY A 85 -7.49 -0.89 4.43
CA GLY A 85 -7.30 -2.16 5.14
C GLY A 85 -8.47 -3.12 5.01
N GLU A 86 -9.70 -2.63 4.97
CA GLU A 86 -10.90 -3.43 4.79
C GLU A 86 -10.90 -4.20 3.47
N PHE A 87 -10.39 -3.56 2.43
CA PHE A 87 -10.27 -4.20 1.11
C PHE A 87 -9.24 -5.34 1.14
N TRP A 88 -8.02 -5.06 1.62
CA TRP A 88 -6.93 -6.05 1.67
C TRP A 88 -7.08 -7.08 2.80
N ALA A 89 -8.00 -6.84 3.73
CA ALA A 89 -8.35 -7.80 4.77
C ALA A 89 -9.52 -8.71 4.37
N GLN A 90 -10.52 -8.21 3.67
CA GLN A 90 -11.80 -8.89 3.49
C GLN A 90 -12.16 -9.17 2.03
N SER A 91 -12.00 -8.19 1.13
CA SER A 91 -12.36 -8.35 -0.28
C SER A 91 -11.30 -9.12 -1.07
N MET A 92 -10.04 -8.84 -0.80
CA MET A 92 -8.87 -9.48 -1.41
C MET A 92 -7.81 -9.76 -0.34
N PRO A 93 -8.02 -10.77 0.51
CA PRO A 93 -7.16 -11.05 1.65
C PRO A 93 -5.70 -11.29 1.27
N VAL A 94 -4.79 -10.49 1.86
CA VAL A 94 -3.34 -10.57 1.56
C VAL A 94 -2.58 -11.52 2.45
N TRP A 95 -3.10 -11.91 3.62
CA TRP A 95 -2.35 -12.74 4.58
C TRP A 95 -1.97 -14.13 4.04
N PRO A 96 -2.80 -14.88 3.28
CA PRO A 96 -2.36 -16.15 2.73
C PRO A 96 -1.17 -15.99 1.79
N VAL A 97 -1.19 -14.94 0.97
CA VAL A 97 -0.11 -14.61 0.02
C VAL A 97 1.16 -14.22 0.75
N LEU A 98 1.06 -13.32 1.74
CA LEU A 98 2.18 -12.88 2.55
C LEU A 98 2.81 -14.03 3.35
N THR A 99 1.98 -14.91 3.91
CA THR A 99 2.45 -16.12 4.60
C THR A 99 3.21 -17.04 3.64
N SER A 100 2.66 -17.28 2.45
CA SER A 100 3.32 -18.10 1.43
C SER A 100 4.65 -17.53 0.98
N LEU A 101 4.71 -16.22 0.70
CA LEU A 101 5.95 -15.53 0.31
C LEU A 101 7.01 -15.57 1.43
N THR A 102 6.57 -15.50 2.69
CA THR A 102 7.47 -15.61 3.85
C THR A 102 8.03 -17.04 3.97
N HIS A 103 7.21 -18.08 3.82
CA HIS A 103 7.67 -19.47 3.80
C HIS A 103 8.65 -19.76 2.66
N ARG A 104 8.47 -19.10 1.51
CA ARG A 104 9.37 -19.19 0.37
C ARG A 104 10.63 -18.33 0.52
N GLN A 105 10.80 -17.66 1.64
CA GLN A 105 11.94 -16.75 1.90
C GLN A 105 12.04 -15.58 0.91
N GLN A 106 10.94 -15.20 0.29
CA GLN A 106 10.84 -14.02 -0.57
C GLN A 106 10.49 -12.75 0.22
N LEU A 107 9.83 -12.92 1.37
CA LEU A 107 9.58 -11.86 2.35
C LEU A 107 10.16 -12.26 3.72
N PRO A 108 10.66 -11.32 4.51
CA PRO A 108 11.05 -11.60 5.88
C PRO A 108 9.83 -11.86 6.76
N PRO A 109 9.98 -12.53 7.92
CA PRO A 109 8.99 -12.45 8.98
C PRO A 109 8.67 -10.99 9.30
N ALA A 110 7.40 -10.61 9.31
CA ALA A 110 6.97 -9.21 9.41
C ALA A 110 5.68 -9.04 10.19
N VAL A 111 5.39 -7.79 10.58
CA VAL A 111 4.10 -7.34 11.10
C VAL A 111 3.40 -6.49 10.06
N TYR A 112 2.13 -6.76 9.82
CA TYR A 112 1.28 -6.03 8.88
C TYR A 112 0.11 -5.39 9.64
N VAL A 113 -0.12 -4.12 9.38
CA VAL A 113 -1.20 -3.32 9.97
C VAL A 113 -2.05 -2.78 8.84
N LEU A 114 -3.28 -3.22 8.76
CA LEU A 114 -4.24 -2.84 7.73
C LEU A 114 -5.27 -1.90 8.34
N ILE A 115 -5.31 -0.65 7.87
CA ILE A 115 -6.14 0.42 8.45
C ILE A 115 -7.40 0.61 7.60
N ASP A 116 -8.57 0.43 8.22
CA ASP A 116 -9.88 0.67 7.61
C ASP A 116 -10.03 2.15 7.20
N ALA A 117 -10.49 2.38 5.98
CA ALA A 117 -10.81 3.72 5.49
C ALA A 117 -12.16 4.25 6.02
N ILE A 118 -12.94 3.41 6.70
CA ILE A 118 -14.31 3.63 7.18
C ILE A 118 -15.30 3.68 6.02
N ASP A 119 -15.24 4.73 5.21
CA ASP A 119 -16.04 4.93 4.00
C ASP A 119 -15.35 5.88 3.00
N THR A 120 -15.98 6.11 1.89
CA THR A 120 -15.42 6.96 0.81
C THR A 120 -15.26 8.43 1.24
N THR A 121 -16.13 8.94 2.10
CA THR A 121 -16.07 10.33 2.59
C THR A 121 -14.89 10.52 3.55
N HIS A 122 -14.76 9.63 4.53
CA HIS A 122 -13.62 9.64 5.46
C HIS A 122 -12.31 9.43 4.71
N ARG A 123 -12.29 8.47 3.78
CA ARG A 123 -11.13 8.21 2.94
C ARG A 123 -10.66 9.44 2.17
N ALA A 124 -11.58 10.14 1.52
CA ALA A 124 -11.27 11.34 0.73
C ALA A 124 -10.79 12.52 1.59
N HIS A 125 -11.16 12.57 2.86
CA HIS A 125 -10.73 13.61 3.80
C HIS A 125 -9.41 13.28 4.51
N GLU A 126 -9.20 12.01 4.86
CA GLU A 126 -8.10 11.62 5.74
C GLU A 126 -6.83 11.18 4.99
N LEU A 127 -6.95 10.62 3.80
CA LEU A 127 -5.76 10.12 3.09
C LEU A 127 -4.99 11.23 2.36
N PRO A 128 -5.62 12.16 1.63
CA PRO A 128 -4.85 13.17 0.90
C PRO A 128 -4.13 14.16 1.83
N CYS A 129 -2.82 14.00 1.96
CA CYS A 129 -1.91 14.96 2.62
C CYS A 129 -2.40 15.44 4.00
N ASN A 130 -2.87 14.52 4.84
CA ASN A 130 -3.44 14.83 6.15
C ASN A 130 -2.47 14.49 7.29
N ALA A 131 -1.91 15.52 7.92
CA ALA A 131 -0.96 15.35 9.02
C ALA A 131 -1.62 14.71 10.26
N ASP A 132 -2.86 15.08 10.59
CA ASP A 132 -3.54 14.55 11.78
C ASP A 132 -3.78 13.05 11.68
N PHE A 133 -4.09 12.54 10.48
CA PHE A 133 -4.21 11.10 10.26
C PHE A 133 -2.89 10.38 10.61
N TRP A 134 -1.77 10.85 10.08
CA TRP A 134 -0.48 10.19 10.30
C TRP A 134 0.07 10.41 11.71
N LEU A 135 -0.22 11.54 12.36
CA LEU A 135 0.11 11.74 13.78
C LEU A 135 -0.71 10.79 14.67
N ALA A 136 -1.99 10.59 14.36
CA ALA A 136 -2.81 9.60 15.07
C ALA A 136 -2.28 8.17 14.89
N VAL A 137 -1.90 7.81 13.66
CA VAL A 137 -1.27 6.50 13.39
C VAL A 137 -0.01 6.31 14.25
N GLN A 138 0.89 7.29 14.26
CA GLN A 138 2.15 7.18 14.98
C GLN A 138 2.00 7.20 16.50
N GLN A 139 1.16 8.09 17.03
CA GLN A 139 1.06 8.36 18.47
C GLN A 139 0.06 7.46 19.18
N GLU A 140 -0.95 6.96 18.48
CA GLU A 140 -2.03 6.17 19.08
C GLU A 140 -2.04 4.72 18.58
N LEU A 141 -2.05 4.51 17.25
CA LEU A 141 -2.21 3.18 16.69
C LEU A 141 -0.95 2.32 16.81
N LEU A 142 0.19 2.82 16.38
CA LEU A 142 1.42 2.01 16.35
C LEU A 142 1.88 1.54 17.73
N PRO A 143 1.78 2.34 18.81
CA PRO A 143 2.04 1.85 20.17
C PRO A 143 1.08 0.71 20.58
N LEU A 144 -0.20 0.82 20.23
CA LEU A 144 -1.19 -0.22 20.49
C LEU A 144 -0.85 -1.52 19.73
N VAL A 145 -0.50 -1.39 18.45
CA VAL A 145 -0.08 -2.54 17.62
C VAL A 145 1.17 -3.19 18.18
N LYS A 146 2.17 -2.39 18.58
CA LYS A 146 3.45 -2.90 19.10
C LYS A 146 3.28 -3.71 20.38
N ALA A 147 2.31 -3.36 21.22
CA ALA A 147 1.95 -4.14 22.41
C ALA A 147 1.32 -5.50 22.07
N ILE A 148 0.68 -5.62 20.90
CA ILE A 148 0.05 -6.86 20.42
C ILE A 148 1.04 -7.71 19.63
N ALA A 149 1.80 -7.09 18.75
CA ALA A 149 2.74 -7.71 17.83
C ALA A 149 4.00 -6.84 17.74
N PRO A 150 5.07 -7.17 18.47
CA PRO A 150 6.30 -6.38 18.48
C PRO A 150 6.93 -6.29 17.08
N PHE A 151 7.42 -5.10 16.75
CA PHE A 151 8.09 -4.80 15.49
C PHE A 151 9.25 -3.79 15.71
N SER A 152 10.13 -3.69 14.72
CA SER A 152 11.25 -2.78 14.72
C SER A 152 10.80 -1.31 14.60
N ASP A 153 11.47 -0.41 15.32
CA ASP A 153 11.25 1.04 15.21
C ASP A 153 12.09 1.69 14.09
N ARG A 154 12.90 0.92 13.39
CA ARG A 154 13.77 1.42 12.32
C ARG A 154 12.94 1.85 11.11
N ALA A 155 13.22 3.06 10.63
CA ALA A 155 12.53 3.61 9.46
C ALA A 155 12.80 2.78 8.18
N ASP A 156 14.02 2.31 7.99
CA ASP A 156 14.42 1.48 6.85
C ASP A 156 13.81 0.07 6.84
N ARG A 157 13.10 -0.29 7.92
CA ARG A 157 12.30 -1.52 8.06
C ARG A 157 10.80 -1.26 8.07
N THR A 158 10.37 -0.01 7.92
CA THR A 158 8.96 0.36 7.96
C THR A 158 8.46 0.80 6.59
N VAL A 159 7.51 0.05 6.05
CA VAL A 159 6.83 0.35 4.79
C VAL A 159 5.47 0.96 5.06
N VAL A 160 5.14 2.03 4.34
CA VAL A 160 3.76 2.51 4.17
C VAL A 160 3.33 2.26 2.74
N ALA A 161 2.18 1.63 2.57
CA ALA A 161 1.68 1.20 1.27
C ALA A 161 0.24 1.65 1.02
N GLY A 162 -0.03 2.12 -0.18
CA GLY A 162 -1.38 2.47 -0.58
C GLY A 162 -1.55 2.69 -2.08
N GLN A 163 -2.81 2.77 -2.50
CA GLN A 163 -3.23 2.92 -3.88
C GLN A 163 -4.08 4.18 -4.02
N SER A 164 -3.97 4.87 -5.15
CA SER A 164 -4.77 6.08 -5.43
C SER A 164 -4.51 7.17 -4.38
N PHE A 165 -5.53 7.64 -3.64
CA PHE A 165 -5.34 8.51 -2.48
C PHE A 165 -4.45 7.87 -1.40
N GLY A 166 -4.48 6.53 -1.28
CA GLY A 166 -3.58 5.80 -0.40
C GLY A 166 -2.13 5.87 -0.85
N GLY A 167 -1.86 5.86 -2.15
CA GLY A 167 -0.52 6.05 -2.70
C GLY A 167 0.04 7.45 -2.43
N LEU A 168 -0.80 8.47 -2.63
CA LEU A 168 -0.51 9.84 -2.25
C LEU A 168 -0.20 9.97 -0.75
N SER A 169 -1.05 9.35 0.09
CA SER A 169 -0.91 9.36 1.54
C SER A 169 0.37 8.67 2.01
N ALA A 170 0.73 7.55 1.40
CA ALA A 170 1.95 6.80 1.73
C ALA A 170 3.21 7.65 1.46
N LEU A 171 3.28 8.30 0.30
CA LEU A 171 4.41 9.19 0.00
C LEU A 171 4.43 10.41 0.92
N TYR A 172 3.27 10.99 1.21
CA TYR A 172 3.14 12.08 2.16
C TYR A 172 3.74 11.70 3.53
N ALA A 173 3.42 10.52 4.04
CA ALA A 173 3.97 10.03 5.30
C ALA A 173 5.51 9.90 5.26
N GLY A 174 6.06 9.30 4.21
CA GLY A 174 7.51 9.15 4.04
C GLY A 174 8.23 10.49 3.95
N LEU A 175 7.68 11.45 3.19
CA LEU A 175 8.28 12.78 3.03
C LEU A 175 8.24 13.63 4.30
N HIS A 176 7.24 13.48 5.16
CA HIS A 176 7.07 14.30 6.38
C HIS A 176 7.66 13.63 7.64
N TRP A 177 7.74 12.30 7.67
CA TRP A 177 8.32 11.54 8.80
C TRP A 177 9.27 10.44 8.29
N PRO A 178 10.36 10.83 7.58
CA PRO A 178 11.30 9.86 7.01
C PRO A 178 12.02 9.04 8.09
N GLU A 179 12.15 9.58 9.28
CA GLU A 179 12.72 8.90 10.45
C GLU A 179 11.83 7.78 10.99
N ARG A 180 10.57 7.74 10.57
CA ARG A 180 9.60 6.71 10.99
C ARG A 180 9.18 5.81 9.84
N PHE A 181 8.97 6.37 8.65
CA PHE A 181 8.48 5.70 7.45
C PHE A 181 9.51 5.80 6.33
N GLY A 182 10.56 5.00 6.42
CA GLY A 182 11.69 5.06 5.47
C GLY A 182 11.42 4.38 4.13
N CYS A 183 10.36 3.57 4.04
CA CYS A 183 10.01 2.84 2.82
C CYS A 183 8.57 3.17 2.40
N VAL A 184 8.40 3.54 1.13
CA VAL A 184 7.11 3.92 0.55
C VAL A 184 6.76 3.01 -0.62
N LEU A 185 5.55 2.48 -0.62
CA LEU A 185 4.97 1.73 -1.73
C LEU A 185 3.71 2.44 -2.21
N SER A 186 3.82 3.12 -3.35
CA SER A 186 2.74 3.91 -3.92
C SER A 186 2.33 3.35 -5.28
N GLN A 187 1.09 2.94 -5.39
CA GLN A 187 0.52 2.42 -6.63
C GLN A 187 -0.59 3.34 -7.13
N SER A 188 -0.49 3.76 -8.38
CA SER A 188 -1.46 4.66 -9.01
C SER A 188 -1.76 5.89 -8.16
N GLY A 189 -0.72 6.49 -7.54
CA GLY A 189 -0.87 7.59 -6.60
C GLY A 189 -1.52 8.82 -7.23
N SER A 190 -2.42 9.47 -6.48
CA SER A 190 -3.20 10.63 -6.92
C SER A 190 -2.41 11.93 -6.82
N TYR A 191 -1.22 11.99 -7.45
CA TYR A 191 -0.30 13.13 -7.36
C TYR A 191 -0.75 14.39 -8.09
N TRP A 192 -1.91 14.34 -8.75
CA TRP A 192 -2.64 15.50 -9.27
C TRP A 192 -3.38 16.28 -8.16
N TRP A 193 -3.58 15.69 -6.98
CA TRP A 193 -4.36 16.29 -5.91
C TRP A 193 -3.72 17.59 -5.38
N PRO A 194 -4.51 18.66 -5.11
CA PRO A 194 -5.97 18.73 -5.15
C PRO A 194 -6.57 19.12 -6.50
N HIS A 195 -5.78 19.29 -7.56
CA HIS A 195 -6.18 19.87 -8.84
C HIS A 195 -6.67 18.83 -9.84
N ARG A 196 -7.96 18.46 -9.78
CA ARG A 196 -8.58 17.61 -10.80
C ARG A 196 -8.53 18.30 -12.17
N GLY A 197 -8.08 17.59 -13.19
CA GLY A 197 -8.05 18.05 -14.58
C GLY A 197 -6.67 18.25 -15.18
N GLY A 198 -5.61 18.14 -14.39
CA GLY A 198 -4.23 17.98 -14.89
C GLY A 198 -3.57 19.23 -15.47
N GLN A 199 -4.11 20.43 -15.26
CA GLN A 199 -3.46 21.67 -15.68
C GLN A 199 -2.49 22.24 -14.63
N GLN A 200 -2.61 21.79 -13.38
CA GLN A 200 -1.71 22.20 -12.28
C GLN A 200 -1.09 20.96 -11.67
N GLU A 201 0.13 21.09 -11.19
CA GLU A 201 0.82 20.05 -10.47
C GLU A 201 0.15 19.82 -9.10
N GLY A 202 0.28 18.61 -8.56
CA GLY A 202 -0.22 18.31 -7.23
C GLY A 202 0.69 18.84 -6.13
N VAL A 203 0.12 19.06 -4.95
CA VAL A 203 0.79 19.74 -3.83
C VAL A 203 2.09 19.05 -3.39
N LEU A 204 2.22 17.74 -3.47
CA LEU A 204 3.48 17.07 -3.08
C LEU A 204 4.59 17.35 -4.08
N LEU A 205 4.29 17.39 -5.37
CA LEU A 205 5.28 17.74 -6.40
C LEU A 205 5.72 19.20 -6.24
N GLU A 206 4.79 20.11 -5.98
CA GLU A 206 5.11 21.53 -5.68
C GLU A 206 6.04 21.65 -4.48
N LYS A 207 5.78 20.95 -3.39
CA LYS A 207 6.62 20.96 -2.18
C LYS A 207 8.01 20.38 -2.42
N LEU A 208 8.11 19.30 -3.21
CA LEU A 208 9.41 18.74 -3.60
C LEU A 208 10.22 19.73 -4.43
N LYS A 209 9.60 20.39 -5.42
CA LYS A 209 10.25 21.41 -6.26
C LYS A 209 10.68 22.64 -5.45
N ALA A 210 9.91 23.05 -4.46
CA ALA A 210 10.24 24.13 -3.56
C ALA A 210 11.29 23.78 -2.50
N GLY A 211 11.66 22.50 -2.38
CA GLY A 211 12.60 22.03 -1.35
C GLY A 211 12.01 22.04 0.08
N GLU A 212 10.69 22.12 0.20
CA GLU A 212 10.00 22.09 1.50
C GLU A 212 10.03 20.68 2.12
N VAL A 213 10.10 19.67 1.28
CA VAL A 213 10.27 18.26 1.67
C VAL A 213 11.34 17.61 0.81
N SER A 214 11.98 16.58 1.34
CA SER A 214 13.02 15.81 0.64
C SER A 214 12.71 14.32 0.70
N ALA A 215 12.99 13.62 -0.38
CA ALA A 215 12.92 12.16 -0.41
C ALA A 215 14.30 11.49 -0.14
N GLU A 216 15.29 12.28 0.26
CA GLU A 216 16.62 11.77 0.60
C GLU A 216 16.51 10.75 1.75
N GLY A 217 17.17 9.61 1.59
CA GLY A 217 17.13 8.51 2.55
C GLY A 217 15.90 7.61 2.46
N LEU A 218 14.89 7.97 1.68
CA LEU A 218 13.72 7.12 1.44
C LEU A 218 14.01 6.06 0.37
N ARG A 219 13.39 4.90 0.54
CA ARG A 219 13.25 3.88 -0.49
C ARG A 219 11.81 3.88 -0.98
N ILE A 220 11.61 4.07 -2.28
CA ILE A 220 10.28 4.30 -2.84
C ILE A 220 10.02 3.34 -4.00
N VAL A 221 8.91 2.64 -3.95
CA VAL A 221 8.29 2.00 -5.12
C VAL A 221 7.18 2.91 -5.63
N LEU A 222 7.32 3.35 -6.87
CA LEU A 222 6.26 4.03 -7.62
C LEU A 222 5.78 3.11 -8.74
N GLU A 223 4.49 2.86 -8.76
CA GLU A 223 3.85 2.08 -9.83
C GLU A 223 2.65 2.83 -10.39
N ALA A 224 2.49 2.80 -11.71
CA ALA A 224 1.30 3.33 -12.36
C ALA A 224 0.95 2.51 -13.61
N GLY A 225 -0.34 2.45 -13.94
CA GLY A 225 -0.86 1.75 -15.10
C GLY A 225 -0.78 2.61 -16.37
N ILE A 226 -0.33 2.03 -17.48
CA ILE A 226 -0.27 2.74 -18.78
C ILE A 226 -1.67 3.07 -19.32
N ARG A 227 -2.70 2.40 -18.78
CA ARG A 227 -4.11 2.66 -19.13
C ARG A 227 -4.79 3.69 -18.22
N GLU A 228 -3.99 4.41 -17.43
CA GLU A 228 -4.41 5.48 -16.53
C GLU A 228 -3.74 6.82 -16.94
N PRO A 229 -4.10 7.44 -18.06
CA PRO A 229 -3.30 8.51 -18.66
C PRO A 229 -3.09 9.73 -17.74
N MET A 230 -4.07 10.11 -16.94
CA MET A 230 -3.93 11.21 -15.98
C MET A 230 -3.03 10.84 -14.81
N ILE A 231 -3.23 9.67 -14.23
CA ILE A 231 -2.43 9.11 -13.15
C ILE A 231 -0.99 8.91 -13.62
N MET A 232 -0.81 8.31 -14.78
CA MET A 232 0.52 8.05 -15.36
C MET A 232 1.31 9.35 -15.52
N ARG A 233 0.72 10.40 -16.11
CA ARG A 233 1.41 11.69 -16.27
C ARG A 233 1.83 12.30 -14.94
N ALA A 234 0.95 12.27 -13.93
CA ALA A 234 1.28 12.80 -12.61
C ALA A 234 2.40 12.00 -11.92
N ASN A 235 2.39 10.67 -12.04
CA ASN A 235 3.44 9.80 -11.51
C ASN A 235 4.76 9.97 -12.26
N GLN A 236 4.76 10.14 -13.58
CA GLN A 236 5.96 10.42 -14.37
C GLN A 236 6.59 11.76 -13.97
N ALA A 237 5.80 12.81 -13.79
CA ALA A 237 6.29 14.10 -13.32
C ALA A 237 6.91 14.01 -11.93
N LEU A 238 6.27 13.28 -11.01
CA LEU A 238 6.82 13.00 -9.68
C LEU A 238 8.13 12.23 -9.77
N TYR A 239 8.17 11.14 -10.56
CA TYR A 239 9.40 10.35 -10.76
C TYR A 239 10.54 11.19 -11.29
N ALA A 240 10.29 12.06 -12.26
CA ALA A 240 11.31 12.96 -12.81
C ALA A 240 11.89 13.88 -11.74
N GLN A 241 11.07 14.36 -10.78
CA GLN A 241 11.54 15.17 -9.66
C GLN A 241 12.33 14.36 -8.63
N LEU A 242 11.96 13.08 -8.42
CA LEU A 242 12.64 12.18 -7.49
C LEU A 242 13.89 11.54 -8.07
N HIS A 243 14.07 11.60 -9.39
CA HIS A 243 15.14 10.93 -10.13
C HIS A 243 16.59 11.21 -9.65
N PRO A 244 16.93 12.35 -9.01
CA PRO A 244 18.27 12.52 -8.44
C PRO A 244 18.65 11.47 -7.39
N ILE A 245 17.66 10.77 -6.81
CA ILE A 245 17.83 9.73 -5.78
C ILE A 245 17.70 8.32 -6.39
N LYS A 246 18.16 8.14 -7.60
CA LYS A 246 17.95 6.97 -8.48
C LYS A 246 18.08 5.60 -7.82
N GLU A 247 19.03 5.41 -6.94
CA GLU A 247 19.36 4.10 -6.35
C GLU A 247 18.31 3.60 -5.37
N SER A 248 17.41 4.50 -4.94
CA SER A 248 16.38 4.22 -3.93
C SER A 248 14.96 4.22 -4.48
N ILE A 249 14.77 4.42 -5.79
CA ILE A 249 13.46 4.51 -6.42
C ILE A 249 13.27 3.40 -7.45
N PHE A 250 12.28 2.56 -7.20
CA PHE A 250 11.80 1.54 -8.11
C PHE A 250 10.60 2.11 -8.89
N TRP A 251 10.79 2.43 -10.15
CA TRP A 251 9.73 2.90 -11.03
C TRP A 251 9.19 1.77 -11.90
N ARG A 252 7.89 1.53 -11.82
CA ARG A 252 7.21 0.51 -12.61
C ARG A 252 6.02 1.07 -13.38
N GLN A 253 6.00 0.80 -14.67
CA GLN A 253 4.85 1.00 -15.55
C GLN A 253 4.26 -0.37 -15.85
N VAL A 254 2.98 -0.56 -15.57
CA VAL A 254 2.31 -1.84 -15.78
C VAL A 254 1.22 -1.70 -16.84
N ASP A 255 1.02 -2.75 -17.63
CA ASP A 255 -0.09 -2.78 -18.59
C ASP A 255 -1.39 -3.08 -17.86
N GLY A 256 -1.96 -2.08 -17.24
CA GLY A 256 -3.16 -2.16 -16.43
C GLY A 256 -3.78 -0.79 -16.18
N GLY A 257 -4.94 -0.81 -15.55
CA GLY A 257 -5.73 0.35 -15.18
C GLY A 257 -5.79 0.57 -13.66
N HIS A 258 -6.72 1.43 -13.25
CA HIS A 258 -6.97 1.78 -11.85
C HIS A 258 -7.79 0.69 -11.14
N ASP A 259 -7.15 -0.44 -10.88
CA ASP A 259 -7.85 -1.65 -10.46
C ASP A 259 -7.01 -2.52 -9.51
N ALA A 260 -7.67 -3.15 -8.55
CA ALA A 260 -7.02 -3.99 -7.56
C ALA A 260 -6.37 -5.26 -8.14
N LEU A 261 -6.89 -5.80 -9.25
CA LEU A 261 -6.26 -6.92 -9.95
C LEU A 261 -4.89 -6.54 -10.52
N CYS A 262 -4.72 -5.25 -10.90
CA CYS A 262 -3.41 -4.74 -11.30
C CYS A 262 -2.52 -4.49 -10.09
N TRP A 263 -3.08 -4.00 -8.98
CA TRP A 263 -2.31 -3.62 -7.80
C TRP A 263 -1.84 -4.79 -6.95
N ARG A 264 -2.61 -5.88 -6.87
CA ARG A 264 -2.31 -6.99 -5.94
C ARG A 264 -0.93 -7.60 -6.15
N GLY A 265 -0.52 -7.79 -7.40
CA GLY A 265 0.81 -8.31 -7.75
C GLY A 265 1.92 -7.32 -7.42
N GLY A 266 1.72 -6.06 -7.80
CA GLY A 266 2.66 -4.97 -7.53
C GLY A 266 2.82 -4.66 -6.04
N LEU A 267 1.79 -4.87 -5.23
CA LEU A 267 1.88 -4.77 -3.78
C LEU A 267 2.88 -5.79 -3.21
N MET A 268 2.78 -7.04 -3.63
CA MET A 268 3.71 -8.10 -3.19
C MET A 268 5.13 -7.85 -3.70
N GLN A 269 5.27 -7.53 -4.98
CA GLN A 269 6.59 -7.25 -5.57
C GLN A 269 7.24 -6.02 -4.92
N GLY A 270 6.46 -4.99 -4.61
CA GLY A 270 6.97 -3.79 -3.94
C GLY A 270 7.47 -4.07 -2.53
N LEU A 271 6.79 -4.91 -1.76
CA LEU A 271 7.28 -5.35 -0.45
C LEU A 271 8.59 -6.14 -0.58
N ILE A 272 8.69 -7.04 -1.58
CA ILE A 272 9.91 -7.79 -1.86
C ILE A 272 11.06 -6.82 -2.17
N ASP A 273 10.86 -5.88 -3.08
CA ASP A 273 11.89 -4.91 -3.50
C ASP A 273 12.35 -4.03 -2.33
N LEU A 274 11.42 -3.54 -1.51
CA LEU A 274 11.71 -2.66 -0.37
C LEU A 274 12.43 -3.38 0.78
N TRP A 275 12.14 -4.66 1.00
CA TRP A 275 12.74 -5.44 2.08
C TRP A 275 13.89 -6.36 1.64
N GLN A 276 14.27 -6.34 0.36
CA GLN A 276 15.41 -7.12 -0.13
C GLN A 276 16.71 -6.90 0.66
N PRO A 277 17.10 -5.67 1.06
CA PRO A 277 18.32 -5.46 1.84
C PRO A 277 18.32 -6.18 3.20
N LEU A 278 17.15 -6.45 3.79
CA LEU A 278 17.06 -7.14 5.07
C LEU A 278 17.54 -8.60 5.02
N PHE A 279 17.68 -9.18 3.82
CA PHE A 279 18.25 -10.51 3.63
C PHE A 279 19.78 -10.51 3.59
N HIS A 280 20.39 -9.37 3.23
CA HIS A 280 21.85 -9.23 3.14
C HIS A 280 22.49 -8.88 4.48
N ASP A 281 21.74 -8.26 5.40
CA ASP A 281 22.21 -7.91 6.76
C ASP A 281 22.36 -9.13 7.70
N ARG A 282 22.04 -10.34 7.23
CA ARG A 282 22.10 -11.59 8.01
C ARG A 282 23.32 -12.48 7.69
N SER A 283 24.22 -12.00 6.83
CA SER A 283 25.44 -12.72 6.44
C SER A 283 26.68 -12.24 7.20
#